data_5646fecb9a497d30e7b6048fdc8ba1ed
#
_entry.id   5646fecb9a497d30e7b6048fdc8ba1ed
#
_cell.length_a   1.000
_cell.length_b   1.000
_cell.length_c   1.000
_cell.angle_alpha   90.00
_cell.angle_beta   90.00
_cell.angle_gamma   90.00
#
_symmetry.space_group_name_H-M   'P 1'
#
loop_
_entity.id
_entity.type
_entity.pdbx_description
1 polymer ?
#
loop_
_entity_poly.entity_id
_entity_poly.type
_entity_poly.pdbx_seq_one_letter_code
_entity_poly.pdbx_strand_id
1 'polypeptide(L)'
;ARLYEALTKDYGTPIFTRVDTACDAETKDVLSHLSGNDVVADTLAGETLEEVRTTAYHEALDIGGLKLTTVNSWLVARPSGTENLYKIYAETFAGKATLDALIKEGQRIVDDAARP
;
A
#
# COMPACT_ATOMS: atom_id res chain seq x y z
N ALA A 1 6.43 -16.42 21.31
CA ALA A 1 6.33 -16.39 21.46
C ALA A 1 6.20 -16.44 21.79
N ARG A 2 6.06 -16.37 22.28
CA ARG A 2 5.85 -16.15 22.69
C ARG A 2 5.25 -15.82 23.34
N LEU A 3 4.88 -15.61 23.89
CA LEU A 3 4.52 -15.25 24.37
C LEU A 3 4.26 -14.71 24.83
N TYR A 4 4.53 -14.14 24.96
CA TYR A 4 4.25 -13.52 25.04
C TYR A 4 4.13 -13.52 24.39
N GLU A 5 4.26 -13.74 24.43
CA GLU A 5 4.28 -13.99 23.53
C GLU A 5 3.49 -14.20 22.76
N ALA A 6 2.62 -14.33 23.42
CA ALA A 6 2.13 -14.92 22.26
C ALA A 6 1.36 -13.95 21.45
N LEU A 7 0.44 -13.30 21.98
CA LEU A 7 -0.34 -12.33 21.24
C LEU A 7 0.38 -11.01 21.08
N THR A 8 1.00 -10.57 22.13
CA THR A 8 1.63 -9.26 22.11
C THR A 8 2.85 -9.23 21.24
N LYS A 9 3.48 -10.37 21.06
CA LYS A 9 4.68 -10.39 20.24
C LYS A 9 4.42 -10.05 18.81
N ASP A 10 3.22 -10.37 18.31
CA ASP A 10 2.88 -10.05 16.93
C ASP A 10 2.79 -8.56 16.70
N TYR A 11 2.42 -7.82 17.73
CA TYR A 11 2.31 -6.38 17.61
C TYR A 11 3.59 -5.65 17.96
N GLY A 12 4.58 -6.36 18.46
CA GLY A 12 5.85 -5.75 18.80
C GLY A 12 6.88 -5.83 17.70
N THR A 13 6.65 -6.64 16.67
CA THR A 13 7.66 -6.91 15.65
C THR A 13 7.10 -6.59 14.28
N PRO A 14 7.62 -5.55 13.62
CA PRO A 14 7.14 -5.23 12.27
C PRO A 14 7.58 -6.28 11.26
N ILE A 15 6.72 -6.53 10.29
CA ILE A 15 7.02 -7.40 9.17
C ILE A 15 6.95 -6.56 7.92
N PHE A 16 8.01 -6.59 7.13
CA PHE A 16 8.12 -5.79 5.91
C PHE A 16 8.22 -6.71 4.70
N THR A 17 7.64 -6.27 3.58
CA THR A 17 7.81 -6.98 2.32
C THR A 17 7.74 -6.03 1.14
N ARG A 18 8.23 -6.50 0.01
CA ARG A 18 8.14 -5.82 -1.26
C ARG A 18 7.63 -6.80 -2.31
N VAL A 19 6.68 -6.36 -3.12
CA VAL A 19 6.11 -7.18 -4.17
C VAL A 19 6.12 -6.38 -5.47
N ASP A 20 6.60 -7.00 -6.55
CA ASP A 20 6.54 -6.40 -7.88
C ASP A 20 5.29 -6.95 -8.57
N THR A 21 4.44 -6.06 -9.04
CA THR A 21 3.16 -6.45 -9.64
C THR A 21 3.13 -6.00 -11.10
N ALA A 22 2.99 -6.96 -12.01
CA ALA A 22 2.91 -6.65 -13.43
C ALA A 22 1.68 -5.80 -13.74
N CYS A 23 1.83 -4.84 -14.61
CA CYS A 23 0.71 -4.03 -15.06
C CYS A 23 1.03 -3.46 -16.44
N ASP A 24 0.02 -2.85 -17.08
CA ASP A 24 0.26 -2.24 -18.37
C ASP A 24 0.74 -0.80 -18.21
N ALA A 25 1.12 -0.19 -19.32
CA ALA A 25 1.63 1.17 -19.30
C ALA A 25 0.58 2.16 -18.84
N GLU A 26 -0.67 1.88 -19.14
CA GLU A 26 -1.79 2.76 -18.75
C GLU A 26 -1.94 2.79 -17.23
N THR A 27 -1.87 1.64 -16.58
CA THR A 27 -1.95 1.57 -15.13
C THR A 27 -0.77 2.31 -14.49
N LYS A 28 0.42 2.18 -15.05
CA LYS A 28 1.57 2.91 -14.55
C LYS A 28 1.34 4.42 -14.64
N ASP A 29 0.80 4.86 -15.76
CA ASP A 29 0.57 6.28 -15.97
C ASP A 29 -0.44 6.81 -14.98
N VAL A 30 -1.54 6.09 -14.76
CA VAL A 30 -2.54 6.47 -13.78
C VAL A 30 -1.92 6.57 -12.39
N LEU A 31 -1.13 5.57 -12.00
CA LEU A 31 -0.50 5.57 -10.68
C LEU A 31 0.43 6.75 -10.51
N SER A 32 1.11 7.16 -11.58
CA SER A 32 2.03 8.29 -11.54
C SER A 32 1.31 9.64 -11.34
N HIS A 33 0.02 9.70 -11.65
CA HIS A 33 -0.76 10.94 -11.60
C HIS A 33 -1.96 10.85 -10.68
N LEU A 34 -1.95 9.88 -9.79
CA LEU A 34 -3.07 9.61 -8.90
C LEU A 34 -3.34 10.80 -7.98
N SER A 35 -4.62 11.06 -7.71
CA SER A 35 -5.03 12.03 -6.70
C SER A 35 -5.79 11.31 -5.60
N GLY A 36 -5.95 11.96 -4.45
CA GLY A 36 -6.66 11.36 -3.33
C GLY A 36 -8.09 10.98 -3.67
N ASN A 37 -8.72 11.69 -4.61
CA ASN A 37 -10.09 11.41 -5.00
C ASN A 37 -10.22 10.12 -5.80
N ASP A 38 -9.13 9.60 -6.32
CA ASP A 38 -9.15 8.35 -7.08
C ASP A 38 -9.18 7.13 -6.18
N VAL A 39 -8.95 7.31 -4.89
CA VAL A 39 -8.95 6.22 -3.92
C VAL A 39 -10.27 6.24 -3.18
N VAL A 40 -11.10 5.25 -3.45
CA VAL A 40 -12.44 5.21 -2.86
C VAL A 40 -12.52 4.32 -1.62
N ALA A 41 -11.48 3.54 -1.35
CA ALA A 41 -11.45 2.68 -0.17
C ALA A 41 -11.34 3.52 1.09
N ASP A 42 -11.99 3.09 2.16
CA ASP A 42 -11.87 3.74 3.45
C ASP A 42 -11.29 2.81 4.52
N THR A 43 -11.01 1.57 4.16
CA THR A 43 -10.33 0.62 5.03
C THR A 43 -9.22 -0.09 4.28
N LEU A 44 -8.27 -0.64 5.02
CA LEU A 44 -7.19 -1.43 4.45
C LEU A 44 -6.85 -2.52 5.46
N ALA A 45 -6.90 -3.76 5.00
CA ALA A 45 -6.64 -4.94 5.84
C ALA A 45 -7.46 -4.93 7.14
N GLY A 46 -8.71 -4.46 7.05
CA GLY A 46 -9.61 -4.45 8.19
C GLY A 46 -9.49 -3.23 9.10
N GLU A 47 -8.57 -2.32 8.80
CA GLU A 47 -8.38 -1.13 9.62
C GLU A 47 -8.77 0.12 8.84
N THR A 48 -9.25 1.13 9.55
CA THR A 48 -9.61 2.40 8.93
C THR A 48 -8.37 3.06 8.34
N LEU A 49 -8.49 3.52 7.10
CA LEU A 49 -7.43 4.30 6.49
C LEU A 49 -7.33 5.65 7.19
N GLU A 50 -6.16 5.96 7.71
CA GLU A 50 -5.90 7.22 8.39
C GLU A 50 -5.31 8.26 7.48
N GLU A 51 -4.60 7.83 6.45
CA GLU A 51 -3.94 8.74 5.56
C GLU A 51 -3.87 8.15 4.16
N VAL A 52 -4.16 8.98 3.15
CA VAL A 52 -3.97 8.64 1.76
C VAL A 52 -3.13 9.74 1.16
N ARG A 53 -1.93 9.41 0.70
CA ARG A 53 -1.04 10.35 0.01
C ARG A 53 -0.81 9.89 -1.40
N THR A 54 -0.75 10.82 -2.32
CA THR A 54 -0.56 10.50 -3.72
C THR A 54 0.51 11.39 -4.31
N THR A 55 0.83 11.14 -5.57
CA THR A 55 1.83 11.92 -6.29
C THR A 55 1.52 13.41 -6.26
N ALA A 56 0.26 13.77 -6.35
CA ALA A 56 -0.15 15.17 -6.40
C ALA A 56 -0.27 15.83 -5.03
N TYR A 57 -0.07 15.07 -3.98
CA TYR A 57 -0.36 15.55 -2.63
C TYR A 57 0.55 16.69 -2.22
N HIS A 58 1.85 16.50 -2.37
CA HIS A 58 2.83 17.44 -1.85
C HIS A 58 4.16 17.16 -2.51
N GLU A 59 4.69 18.11 -3.24
CA GLU A 59 5.87 17.84 -4.03
C GLU A 59 7.10 17.53 -3.20
N ALA A 60 7.21 18.06 -2.01
CA ALA A 60 8.35 17.75 -1.14
C ALA A 60 8.27 16.32 -0.62
N LEU A 61 7.09 15.72 -0.68
CA LEU A 61 6.86 14.36 -0.24
C LEU A 61 6.40 13.48 -1.39
N ASP A 62 6.69 13.91 -2.60
CA ASP A 62 6.27 13.17 -3.78
C ASP A 62 6.88 11.77 -3.75
N ILE A 63 6.02 10.78 -3.61
CA ILE A 63 6.43 9.39 -3.59
C ILE A 63 6.32 8.76 -4.97
N GLY A 64 5.80 9.50 -5.94
CA GLY A 64 5.64 8.99 -7.28
C GLY A 64 4.59 7.90 -7.40
N GLY A 65 3.58 7.93 -6.52
CA GLY A 65 2.56 6.90 -6.52
C GLY A 65 1.56 7.12 -5.40
N LEU A 66 1.34 6.08 -4.61
CA LEU A 66 0.29 6.05 -3.60
C LEU A 66 0.86 5.56 -2.28
N LYS A 67 0.51 6.25 -1.19
CA LYS A 67 0.81 5.77 0.15
C LYS A 67 -0.46 5.71 0.98
N LEU A 68 -0.69 4.58 1.62
CA LEU A 68 -1.84 4.34 2.50
C LEU A 68 -1.32 4.01 3.89
N THR A 69 -1.95 4.58 4.91
CA THR A 69 -1.52 4.38 6.29
C THR A 69 -2.72 4.05 7.17
N THR A 70 -2.55 3.05 8.02
CA THR A 70 -3.51 2.73 9.08
C THR A 70 -2.78 2.76 10.41
N VAL A 71 -3.49 2.45 11.49
CA VAL A 71 -2.88 2.52 12.83
C VAL A 71 -1.72 1.53 12.99
N ASN A 72 -1.77 0.37 12.33
CA ASN A 72 -0.73 -0.67 12.49
C ASN A 72 0.06 -0.93 11.23
N SER A 73 -0.25 -0.27 10.13
CA SER A 73 0.29 -0.68 8.84
C SER A 73 0.49 0.50 7.90
N TRP A 74 1.36 0.31 6.92
CA TRP A 74 1.44 1.25 5.81
C TRP A 74 1.74 0.48 4.53
N LEU A 75 1.40 1.09 3.40
CA LEU A 75 1.65 0.51 2.09
C LEU A 75 1.97 1.63 1.12
N VAL A 76 2.97 1.42 0.29
CA VAL A 76 3.34 2.34 -0.79
C VAL A 76 3.33 1.56 -2.10
N ALA A 77 2.67 2.11 -3.11
CA ALA A 77 2.67 1.57 -4.46
C ALA A 77 3.31 2.58 -5.40
N ARG A 78 4.37 2.19 -6.10
CA ARG A 78 5.12 3.09 -6.97
C ARG A 78 5.33 2.45 -8.34
N PRO A 79 5.08 3.18 -9.42
CA PRO A 79 5.34 2.64 -10.76
C PRO A 79 6.83 2.51 -11.02
N SER A 80 7.20 1.46 -11.76
CA SER A 80 8.57 1.32 -12.23
C SER A 80 8.83 2.31 -13.35
N GLY A 81 10.01 2.87 -13.39
CA GLY A 81 10.38 3.80 -14.47
C GLY A 81 10.73 3.10 -15.79
N THR A 82 11.06 1.82 -15.74
CA THR A 82 11.60 1.12 -16.90
C THR A 82 10.82 -0.12 -17.31
N GLU A 83 9.99 -0.66 -16.43
CA GLU A 83 9.30 -1.90 -16.69
C GLU A 83 7.79 -1.73 -16.50
N ASN A 84 7.01 -2.61 -17.13
CA ASN A 84 5.56 -2.58 -16.97
C ASN A 84 5.16 -3.32 -15.70
N LEU A 85 5.48 -2.68 -14.59
CA LEU A 85 5.10 -3.17 -13.26
C LEU A 85 5.09 -1.99 -12.29
N TYR A 86 4.46 -2.20 -11.16
CA TYR A 86 4.61 -1.29 -10.03
C TYR A 86 5.09 -2.07 -8.81
N LYS A 87 5.73 -1.38 -7.91
CA LYS A 87 6.30 -1.97 -6.71
C LYS A 87 5.43 -1.62 -5.52
N ILE A 88 5.10 -2.63 -4.72
CA ILE A 88 4.40 -2.42 -3.47
C ILE A 88 5.39 -2.67 -2.34
N TYR A 89 5.48 -1.70 -1.45
CA TYR A 89 6.22 -1.82 -0.20
C TYR A 89 5.20 -1.78 0.92
N ALA A 90 5.27 -2.71 1.85
CA ALA A 90 4.29 -2.77 2.92
C ALA A 90 4.94 -3.24 4.21
N GLU A 91 4.43 -2.71 5.31
CA GLU A 91 4.89 -3.09 6.63
C GLU A 91 3.70 -3.09 7.58
N THR A 92 3.66 -4.05 8.48
CA THR A 92 2.62 -4.10 9.48
C THR A 92 3.19 -4.60 10.81
N PHE A 93 2.58 -4.12 11.89
CA PHE A 93 2.84 -4.66 13.23
C PHE A 93 1.79 -5.68 13.64
N ALA A 94 0.87 -6.02 12.75
CA ALA A 94 -0.28 -6.86 13.08
C ALA A 94 -0.19 -8.29 12.54
N GLY A 95 1.01 -8.72 12.15
CA GLY A 95 1.25 -10.13 11.81
C GLY A 95 1.16 -10.43 10.31
N LYS A 96 1.56 -11.65 9.98
CA LYS A 96 1.72 -12.08 8.58
C LYS A 96 0.39 -12.06 7.81
N ALA A 97 -0.69 -12.49 8.43
CA ALA A 97 -1.97 -12.52 7.76
C ALA A 97 -2.40 -11.11 7.34
N THR A 98 -2.12 -10.13 8.21
CA THR A 98 -2.41 -8.74 7.87
C THR A 98 -1.53 -8.26 6.73
N LEU A 99 -0.26 -8.66 6.72
CA LEU A 99 0.63 -8.28 5.64
C LEU A 99 0.13 -8.81 4.30
N ASP A 100 -0.31 -10.06 4.26
CA ASP A 100 -0.85 -10.64 3.03
C ASP A 100 -2.11 -9.90 2.57
N ALA A 101 -2.96 -9.52 3.50
CA ALA A 101 -4.16 -8.75 3.19
C ALA A 101 -3.80 -7.36 2.65
N LEU A 102 -2.79 -6.71 3.23
CA LEU A 102 -2.31 -5.42 2.75
C LEU A 102 -1.94 -5.49 1.27
N ILE A 103 -1.18 -6.50 0.90
CA ILE A 103 -0.72 -6.63 -0.48
C ILE A 103 -1.90 -6.81 -1.42
N LYS A 104 -2.80 -7.72 -1.11
CA LYS A 104 -3.94 -8.01 -1.98
C LYS A 104 -4.86 -6.82 -2.12
N GLU A 105 -5.15 -6.16 -1.01
CA GLU A 105 -6.05 -5.01 -1.05
C GLU A 105 -5.39 -3.82 -1.71
N GLY A 106 -4.08 -3.65 -1.51
CA GLY A 106 -3.35 -2.59 -2.20
C GLY A 106 -3.37 -2.78 -3.71
N GLN A 107 -3.20 -4.01 -4.18
CA GLN A 107 -3.28 -4.31 -5.60
C GLN A 107 -4.67 -4.00 -6.15
N ARG A 108 -5.71 -4.33 -5.39
CA ARG A 108 -7.08 -4.04 -5.82
C ARG A 108 -7.34 -2.54 -5.86
N ILE A 109 -6.84 -1.80 -4.88
CA ILE A 109 -7.03 -0.36 -4.86
C ILE A 109 -6.38 0.29 -6.08
N VAL A 110 -5.17 -0.15 -6.44
CA VAL A 110 -4.49 0.37 -7.63
C VAL A 110 -5.29 0.02 -8.88
N ASP A 111 -5.76 -1.23 -8.99
CA ASP A 111 -6.52 -1.64 -10.15
C ASP A 111 -7.82 -0.85 -10.29
N ASP A 112 -8.51 -0.62 -9.19
CA ASP A 112 -9.77 0.13 -9.20
C ASP A 112 -9.53 1.58 -9.58
N ALA A 113 -8.45 2.18 -9.09
CA ALA A 113 -8.12 3.56 -9.41
C ALA A 113 -7.74 3.72 -10.89
N ALA A 114 -7.19 2.68 -11.49
CA ALA A 114 -6.78 2.71 -12.89
C ALA A 114 -7.95 2.50 -13.87
N ARG A 115 -9.11 2.11 -13.37
CA ARG A 115 -10.27 1.90 -14.22
C ARG A 115 -11.07 3.18 -14.37
N PRO A 116 -11.54 3.45 -15.57
CA PRO A 116 -12.38 4.63 -15.79
C PRO A 116 -13.75 4.50 -15.13
#